data_bac012882fb052919ddf53c972d40390
#
_entry.id   bac012882fb052919ddf53c972d40390
#
_cell.length_a   1.000
_cell.length_b   1.000
_cell.length_c   1.000
_cell.angle_alpha   90.00
_cell.angle_beta   90.00
_cell.angle_gamma   90.00
#
_symmetry.space_group_name_H-M   'P 1'
#
loop_
_entity.id
_entity.type
_entity.pdbx_description
1 polymer ?
#
loop_
_entity_poly.entity_id
_entity_poly.type
_entity_poly.pdbx_seq_one_letter_code
_entity_poly.pdbx_strand_id
1 'polypeptide(L)'
;MALTLYGGPKTRASMPRWYLEEQGIVYDLVELDLRGNQHRQPDYLQINPFGKLPALVDTSVQSFDGTALKLFESGAILLHLAEHHAGQINSAAERSLTAQWLLFANATLAIALFVPSNREREFPRLMQELNHQLTPGHPLVGDQWGAADCAVSAYLAYLPIFFPQEDLSPYPAIQTLIRATQQRPAYRKVMGMD
;
A
#
# COMPACT_ATOMS: atom_id res chain seq x y z
N MET A 1 -18.23 -5.09 -12.18
CA MET A 1 -16.80 -5.00 -12.56
C MET A 1 -16.06 -6.20 -11.99
N ALA A 2 -14.85 -6.51 -12.47
CA ALA A 2 -14.12 -7.70 -12.00
C ALA A 2 -13.53 -7.51 -10.59
N LEU A 3 -13.14 -6.29 -10.23
CA LEU A 3 -12.50 -5.95 -8.96
C LEU A 3 -13.44 -5.19 -8.03
N THR A 4 -13.51 -5.62 -6.78
CA THR A 4 -14.18 -4.88 -5.69
C THR A 4 -13.21 -4.69 -4.54
N LEU A 5 -12.84 -3.43 -4.26
CA LEU A 5 -12.01 -3.08 -3.11
C LEU A 5 -12.90 -2.70 -1.91
N TYR A 6 -12.71 -3.37 -0.80
CA TYR A 6 -13.32 -3.05 0.48
C TYR A 6 -12.39 -2.18 1.31
N GLY A 7 -12.86 -1.00 1.68
CA GLY A 7 -12.04 -0.03 2.37
C GLY A 7 -12.84 0.92 3.24
N GLY A 8 -12.22 2.02 3.58
CA GLY A 8 -12.82 3.11 4.33
C GLY A 8 -11.80 4.23 4.51
N PRO A 9 -12.25 5.43 4.81
CA PRO A 9 -11.37 6.58 5.02
C PRO A 9 -10.42 6.32 6.20
N LYS A 10 -9.19 6.79 6.08
CA LYS A 10 -8.14 6.66 7.10
C LYS A 10 -7.77 5.20 7.44
N THR A 11 -7.93 4.29 6.49
CA THR A 11 -7.48 2.89 6.61
C THR A 11 -6.35 2.60 5.63
N ARG A 12 -5.69 1.44 5.80
CA ARG A 12 -4.66 0.97 4.85
C ARG A 12 -5.22 0.68 3.44
N ALA A 13 -6.54 0.73 3.26
CA ALA A 13 -7.16 0.63 1.93
C ALA A 13 -6.77 1.78 1.00
N SER A 14 -6.32 2.93 1.55
CA SER A 14 -5.79 4.03 0.75
C SER A 14 -4.62 3.62 -0.15
N MET A 15 -3.79 2.68 0.30
CA MET A 15 -2.62 2.21 -0.46
C MET A 15 -3.02 1.45 -1.75
N PRO A 16 -3.76 0.34 -1.72
CA PRO A 16 -4.21 -0.31 -2.95
C PRO A 16 -5.19 0.54 -3.75
N ARG A 17 -6.00 1.41 -3.12
CA ARG A 17 -6.86 2.35 -3.82
C ARG A 17 -6.04 3.34 -4.64
N TRP A 18 -4.97 3.91 -4.06
CA TRP A 18 -4.07 4.79 -4.79
C TRP A 18 -3.41 4.08 -5.97
N TYR A 19 -2.97 2.84 -5.78
CA TYR A 19 -2.39 2.06 -6.86
C TYR A 19 -3.37 1.83 -8.01
N LEU A 20 -4.62 1.47 -7.72
CA LEU A 20 -5.68 1.29 -8.71
C LEU A 20 -5.93 2.58 -9.52
N GLU A 21 -6.05 3.72 -8.84
CA GLU A 21 -6.24 5.02 -9.48
C GLU A 21 -5.02 5.44 -10.31
N GLU A 22 -3.81 5.19 -9.83
CA GLU A 22 -2.56 5.54 -10.52
C GLU A 22 -2.36 4.72 -11.79
N GLN A 23 -2.77 3.45 -11.77
CA GLN A 23 -2.68 2.55 -12.93
C GLN A 23 -3.91 2.60 -13.85
N GLY A 24 -4.92 3.40 -13.51
CA GLY A 24 -6.15 3.47 -14.28
C GLY A 24 -6.95 2.15 -14.30
N ILE A 25 -6.77 1.31 -13.29
CA ILE A 25 -7.47 0.02 -13.18
C ILE A 25 -8.90 0.29 -12.67
N VAL A 26 -9.88 -0.23 -13.39
CA VAL A 26 -11.30 -0.04 -13.05
C VAL A 26 -11.70 -0.98 -11.92
N TYR A 27 -12.35 -0.45 -10.89
CA TYR A 27 -12.78 -1.19 -9.70
C TYR A 27 -14.05 -0.58 -9.09
N ASP A 28 -14.76 -1.36 -8.30
CA ASP A 28 -15.81 -0.89 -7.40
C ASP A 28 -15.22 -0.67 -6.01
N LEU A 29 -15.56 0.44 -5.36
CA LEU A 29 -15.20 0.70 -3.97
C LEU A 29 -16.40 0.47 -3.06
N VAL A 30 -16.23 -0.40 -2.07
CA VAL A 30 -17.20 -0.59 -1.00
C VAL A 30 -16.61 -0.02 0.30
N GLU A 31 -17.13 1.13 0.70
CA GLU A 31 -16.73 1.76 1.96
C GLU A 31 -17.52 1.15 3.13
N LEU A 32 -16.80 0.67 4.15
CA LEU A 32 -17.39 0.07 5.33
C LEU A 32 -17.40 1.05 6.49
N ASP A 33 -18.54 1.16 7.15
CA ASP A 33 -18.64 1.91 8.41
C ASP A 33 -17.98 1.14 9.56
N LEU A 34 -16.75 1.57 9.90
CA LEU A 34 -15.98 0.97 11.00
C LEU A 34 -16.60 1.27 12.37
N ARG A 35 -17.28 2.42 12.52
CA ARG A 35 -17.96 2.77 13.78
C ARG A 35 -19.20 1.92 13.99
N GLY A 36 -19.93 1.62 12.91
CA GLY A 36 -21.05 0.69 12.90
C GLY A 36 -20.64 -0.78 12.88
N ASN A 37 -19.32 -1.10 12.98
CA ASN A 37 -18.80 -2.46 12.98
C ASN A 37 -19.16 -3.28 11.74
N GLN A 38 -19.37 -2.65 10.57
CA GLN A 38 -19.67 -3.39 9.34
C GLN A 38 -18.56 -4.37 8.95
N HIS A 39 -17.30 -4.06 9.25
CA HIS A 39 -16.14 -4.94 9.03
C HIS A 39 -16.17 -6.22 9.89
N ARG A 40 -17.09 -6.34 10.85
CA ARG A 40 -17.28 -7.50 11.73
C ARG A 40 -18.59 -8.24 11.46
N GLN A 41 -19.36 -7.82 10.47
CA GLN A 41 -20.59 -8.49 10.10
C GLN A 41 -20.31 -9.77 9.30
N PRO A 42 -21.18 -10.79 9.38
CA PRO A 42 -20.98 -12.09 8.75
C PRO A 42 -20.64 -11.99 7.26
N ASP A 43 -21.29 -11.11 6.51
CA ASP A 43 -21.08 -10.94 5.07
C ASP A 43 -19.65 -10.53 4.76
N TYR A 44 -19.10 -9.56 5.51
CA TYR A 44 -17.71 -9.15 5.31
C TYR A 44 -16.70 -10.18 5.84
N LEU A 45 -17.03 -10.88 6.93
CA LEU A 45 -16.15 -11.92 7.47
C LEU A 45 -15.98 -13.12 6.53
N GLN A 46 -16.89 -13.33 5.56
CA GLN A 46 -16.71 -14.28 4.47
C GLN A 46 -15.67 -13.81 3.42
N ILE A 47 -15.34 -12.52 3.41
CA ILE A 47 -14.32 -11.93 2.52
C ILE A 47 -12.99 -11.86 3.25
N ASN A 48 -12.99 -11.29 4.47
CA ASN A 48 -11.81 -11.24 5.33
C ASN A 48 -12.17 -11.71 6.75
N PRO A 49 -11.80 -12.94 7.12
CA PRO A 49 -12.18 -13.53 8.41
C PRO A 49 -11.60 -12.80 9.62
N PHE A 50 -10.56 -11.98 9.43
CA PHE A 50 -9.97 -11.15 10.48
C PHE A 50 -10.71 -9.83 10.72
N GLY A 51 -11.71 -9.50 9.90
CA GLY A 51 -12.49 -8.27 10.01
C GLY A 51 -11.62 -7.02 9.94
N LYS A 52 -10.62 -6.99 9.06
CA LYS A 52 -9.72 -5.86 8.85
C LYS A 52 -9.84 -5.33 7.42
N LEU A 53 -9.39 -4.09 7.21
CA LEU A 53 -9.31 -3.45 5.90
C LEU A 53 -7.85 -3.22 5.51
N PRO A 54 -7.51 -3.30 4.20
CA PRO A 54 -8.39 -3.59 3.07
C PRO A 54 -8.69 -5.08 2.88
N ALA A 55 -9.69 -5.36 2.01
CA ALA A 55 -9.84 -6.62 1.31
C ALA A 55 -10.16 -6.35 -0.15
N LEU A 56 -9.83 -7.30 -1.03
CA LEU A 56 -10.13 -7.27 -2.46
C LEU A 56 -10.86 -8.55 -2.84
N VAL A 57 -11.90 -8.42 -3.67
CA VAL A 57 -12.51 -9.55 -4.40
C VAL A 57 -12.23 -9.36 -5.88
N ASP A 58 -11.67 -10.39 -6.49
CA ASP A 58 -11.43 -10.43 -7.93
C ASP A 58 -12.22 -11.60 -8.55
N THR A 59 -13.25 -11.26 -9.34
CA THR A 59 -14.08 -12.25 -10.02
C THR A 59 -13.49 -12.78 -11.33
N SER A 60 -12.39 -12.16 -11.80
CA SER A 60 -11.68 -12.63 -13.00
C SER A 60 -10.71 -13.78 -12.71
N VAL A 61 -10.41 -14.01 -11.42
CA VAL A 61 -9.52 -15.07 -10.95
C VAL A 61 -10.29 -15.99 -10.02
N GLN A 62 -10.18 -17.30 -10.26
CA GLN A 62 -10.78 -18.32 -9.39
C GLN A 62 -9.81 -18.75 -8.29
N SER A 63 -10.32 -18.91 -7.09
CA SER A 63 -9.66 -19.55 -5.96
C SER A 63 -9.68 -21.08 -6.11
N PHE A 64 -8.99 -21.80 -5.22
CA PHE A 64 -8.90 -23.27 -5.20
C PHE A 64 -10.26 -23.96 -5.08
N ASP A 65 -11.24 -23.31 -4.46
CA ASP A 65 -12.60 -23.83 -4.29
C ASP A 65 -13.55 -23.45 -5.44
N GLY A 66 -13.02 -22.82 -6.50
CA GLY A 66 -13.79 -22.39 -7.65
C GLY A 66 -14.57 -21.08 -7.45
N THR A 67 -14.50 -20.46 -6.27
CA THR A 67 -15.09 -19.14 -6.01
C THR A 67 -14.20 -18.00 -6.50
N ALA A 68 -14.73 -16.78 -6.52
CA ALA A 68 -13.92 -15.59 -6.80
C ALA A 68 -12.75 -15.46 -5.80
N LEU A 69 -11.59 -15.02 -6.28
CA LEU A 69 -10.43 -14.80 -5.42
C LEU A 69 -10.72 -13.69 -4.41
N LYS A 70 -10.47 -13.98 -3.13
CA LYS A 70 -10.58 -13.02 -2.04
C LYS A 70 -9.22 -12.84 -1.40
N LEU A 71 -8.77 -11.59 -1.31
CA LEU A 71 -7.47 -11.24 -0.74
C LEU A 71 -7.63 -10.26 0.41
N PHE A 72 -6.84 -10.41 1.42
CA PHE A 72 -6.56 -9.42 2.46
C PHE A 72 -5.05 -9.20 2.56
N GLU A 73 -4.60 -8.27 3.40
CA GLU A 73 -3.26 -7.66 3.44
C GLU A 73 -2.97 -6.77 2.23
N SER A 74 -2.74 -5.48 2.51
CA SER A 74 -2.50 -4.47 1.46
C SER A 74 -1.34 -4.82 0.54
N GLY A 75 -0.27 -5.44 1.05
CA GLY A 75 0.86 -5.88 0.25
C GLY A 75 0.50 -7.04 -0.70
N ALA A 76 -0.30 -8.02 -0.24
CA ALA A 76 -0.76 -9.11 -1.10
C ALA A 76 -1.69 -8.60 -2.21
N ILE A 77 -2.56 -7.66 -1.87
CA ILE A 77 -3.44 -6.99 -2.85
C ILE A 77 -2.61 -6.25 -3.90
N LEU A 78 -1.62 -5.46 -3.48
CA LEU A 78 -0.73 -4.76 -4.41
C LEU A 78 0.03 -5.71 -5.34
N LEU A 79 0.56 -6.82 -4.81
CA LEU A 79 1.26 -7.82 -5.61
C LEU A 79 0.34 -8.40 -6.68
N HIS A 80 -0.88 -8.80 -6.28
CA HIS A 80 -1.88 -9.33 -7.19
C HIS A 80 -2.26 -8.34 -8.30
N LEU A 81 -2.50 -7.08 -7.92
CA LEU A 81 -2.83 -6.03 -8.88
C LEU A 81 -1.69 -5.77 -9.87
N ALA A 82 -0.45 -5.73 -9.40
CA ALA A 82 0.73 -5.52 -10.23
C ALA A 82 0.94 -6.67 -11.24
N GLU A 83 0.71 -7.91 -10.80
CA GLU A 83 0.91 -9.11 -11.61
C GLU A 83 -0.24 -9.33 -12.61
N HIS A 84 -1.49 -9.20 -12.18
CA HIS A 84 -2.63 -9.64 -12.98
C HIS A 84 -3.41 -8.51 -13.67
N HIS A 85 -3.26 -7.27 -13.23
CA HIS A 85 -4.05 -6.15 -13.75
C HIS A 85 -3.21 -5.00 -14.31
N ALA A 86 -2.00 -4.77 -13.82
CA ALA A 86 -1.12 -3.69 -14.30
C ALA A 86 -0.04 -4.17 -15.28
N GLY A 87 0.19 -5.48 -15.42
CA GLY A 87 1.23 -6.03 -16.30
C GLY A 87 2.66 -5.62 -15.90
N GLN A 88 2.89 -5.32 -14.63
CA GLN A 88 4.20 -4.83 -14.15
C GLN A 88 5.15 -5.95 -13.72
N ILE A 89 4.67 -7.18 -13.63
CA ILE A 89 5.47 -8.34 -13.22
C ILE A 89 5.52 -9.34 -14.37
N ASN A 90 6.68 -9.41 -15.01
CA ASN A 90 6.89 -10.23 -16.22
C ASN A 90 7.89 -11.36 -15.98
N SER A 91 8.48 -11.45 -14.78
CA SER A 91 9.45 -12.48 -14.42
C SER A 91 9.36 -12.88 -12.96
N ALA A 92 9.87 -14.05 -12.64
CA ALA A 92 10.00 -14.52 -11.24
C ALA A 92 10.88 -13.60 -10.40
N ALA A 93 11.90 -12.98 -11.00
CA ALA A 93 12.78 -12.03 -10.33
C ALA A 93 12.03 -10.75 -9.95
N GLU A 94 11.30 -10.14 -10.89
CA GLU A 94 10.47 -8.96 -10.61
C GLU A 94 9.42 -9.24 -9.54
N ARG A 95 8.77 -10.41 -9.61
CA ARG A 95 7.83 -10.83 -8.59
C ARG A 95 8.46 -10.92 -7.21
N SER A 96 9.62 -11.52 -7.11
CA SER A 96 10.33 -11.69 -5.84
C SER A 96 10.79 -10.36 -5.27
N LEU A 97 11.34 -9.47 -6.09
CA LEU A 97 11.77 -8.14 -5.69
C LEU A 97 10.58 -7.26 -5.28
N THR A 98 9.49 -7.32 -6.03
CA THR A 98 8.24 -6.60 -5.66
C THR A 98 7.73 -7.12 -4.31
N ALA A 99 7.61 -8.44 -4.14
CA ALA A 99 7.18 -9.03 -2.87
C ALA A 99 8.11 -8.65 -1.70
N GLN A 100 9.42 -8.60 -1.91
CA GLN A 100 10.40 -8.15 -0.90
C GLN A 100 10.08 -6.74 -0.41
N TRP A 101 9.85 -5.79 -1.32
CA TRP A 101 9.53 -4.41 -0.94
C TRP A 101 8.16 -4.26 -0.30
N LEU A 102 7.16 -5.03 -0.74
CA LEU A 102 5.83 -5.05 -0.11
C LEU A 102 5.88 -5.59 1.32
N LEU A 103 6.64 -6.67 1.55
CA LEU A 103 6.87 -7.21 2.89
C LEU A 103 7.68 -6.23 3.75
N PHE A 104 8.75 -5.65 3.19
CA PHE A 104 9.50 -4.60 3.87
C PHE A 104 8.60 -3.44 4.32
N ALA A 105 7.77 -2.93 3.43
CA ALA A 105 6.87 -1.82 3.74
C ALA A 105 5.88 -2.18 4.87
N ASN A 106 5.25 -3.35 4.80
CA ASN A 106 4.20 -3.75 5.75
C ASN A 106 4.73 -4.32 7.07
N ALA A 107 5.83 -5.05 7.06
CA ALA A 107 6.33 -5.77 8.23
C ALA A 107 7.57 -5.14 8.87
N THR A 108 8.30 -4.27 8.17
CA THR A 108 9.50 -3.60 8.70
C THR A 108 9.25 -2.10 8.84
N LEU A 109 8.99 -1.40 7.74
CA LEU A 109 8.82 0.05 7.74
C LEU A 109 7.61 0.47 8.59
N ALA A 110 6.45 -0.13 8.38
CA ALA A 110 5.24 0.18 9.15
C ALA A 110 5.45 -0.01 10.67
N ILE A 111 6.13 -1.07 11.07
CA ILE A 111 6.42 -1.34 12.49
C ILE A 111 7.39 -0.30 13.04
N ALA A 112 8.46 0.02 12.33
CA ALA A 112 9.41 1.04 12.74
C ALA A 112 8.79 2.45 12.81
N LEU A 113 7.74 2.73 12.03
CA LEU A 113 7.04 4.01 12.08
C LEU A 113 6.01 4.10 13.22
N PHE A 114 5.20 3.05 13.42
CA PHE A 114 3.96 3.13 14.20
C PHE A 114 4.00 2.38 15.53
N VAL A 115 5.00 1.55 15.80
CA VAL A 115 5.18 0.87 17.09
C VAL A 115 6.22 1.64 17.90
N PRO A 116 5.85 2.32 19.02
CA PRO A 116 6.73 3.24 19.73
C PRO A 116 8.11 2.65 20.08
N SER A 117 8.14 1.45 20.68
CA SER A 117 9.40 0.79 21.06
C SER A 117 10.30 0.43 19.89
N ASN A 118 9.72 0.13 18.72
CA ASN A 118 10.47 -0.11 17.48
C ASN A 118 10.94 1.20 16.87
N ARG A 119 10.09 2.24 16.91
CA ARG A 119 10.44 3.57 16.42
C ARG A 119 11.69 4.11 17.12
N GLU A 120 11.75 4.06 18.44
CA GLU A 120 12.90 4.54 19.20
C GLU A 120 14.21 3.84 18.79
N ARG A 121 14.17 2.54 18.51
CA ARG A 121 15.37 1.74 18.24
C ARG A 121 15.77 1.71 16.77
N GLU A 122 14.79 1.58 15.89
CA GLU A 122 15.01 1.22 14.49
C GLU A 122 14.90 2.42 13.54
N PHE A 123 14.11 3.43 13.90
CA PHE A 123 13.77 4.52 12.97
C PHE A 123 14.99 5.23 12.38
N PRO A 124 15.97 5.74 13.16
CA PRO A 124 17.06 6.52 12.58
C PRO A 124 17.90 5.71 11.58
N ARG A 125 18.24 4.46 11.95
CA ARG A 125 19.03 3.59 11.09
C ARG A 125 18.26 3.18 9.83
N LEU A 126 16.99 2.82 10.00
CA LEU A 126 16.14 2.40 8.89
C LEU A 126 15.94 3.55 7.90
N MET A 127 15.69 4.76 8.39
CA MET A 127 15.48 5.93 7.54
C MET A 127 16.77 6.32 6.81
N GLN A 128 17.93 6.21 7.47
CA GLN A 128 19.21 6.47 6.81
C GLN A 128 19.46 5.50 5.65
N GLU A 129 19.26 4.21 5.87
CA GLU A 129 19.43 3.21 4.81
C GLU A 129 18.41 3.37 3.70
N LEU A 130 17.14 3.58 4.04
CA LEU A 130 16.10 3.80 3.04
C LEU A 130 16.35 5.08 2.23
N ASN A 131 16.82 6.16 2.87
CA ASN A 131 17.21 7.38 2.17
C ASN A 131 18.34 7.11 1.17
N HIS A 132 19.32 6.27 1.53
CA HIS A 132 20.39 5.85 0.62
C HIS A 132 19.84 5.08 -0.58
N GLN A 133 18.94 4.11 -0.34
CA GLN A 133 18.30 3.32 -1.41
C GLN A 133 17.46 4.20 -2.37
N LEU A 134 16.87 5.27 -1.88
CA LEU A 134 16.04 6.19 -2.66
C LEU A 134 16.84 7.30 -3.35
N THR A 135 18.12 7.51 -3.00
CA THR A 135 18.97 8.58 -3.53
C THR A 135 19.12 8.55 -5.06
N PRO A 136 19.23 7.39 -5.73
CA PRO A 136 19.30 7.34 -7.20
C PRO A 136 18.07 7.88 -7.92
N GLY A 137 16.92 7.97 -7.23
CA GLY A 137 15.67 8.46 -7.83
C GLY A 137 15.03 7.51 -8.84
N HIS A 138 15.50 6.25 -8.90
CA HIS A 138 14.92 5.21 -9.74
C HIS A 138 13.75 4.51 -9.02
N PRO A 139 12.83 3.88 -9.76
CA PRO A 139 11.86 2.95 -9.16
C PRO A 139 12.56 1.84 -8.37
N LEU A 140 11.88 1.35 -7.33
CA LEU A 140 12.42 0.29 -6.46
C LEU A 140 12.54 -1.07 -7.18
N VAL A 141 11.69 -1.29 -8.19
CA VAL A 141 11.73 -2.49 -9.04
C VAL A 141 11.43 -2.09 -10.47
N GLY A 142 12.25 -2.57 -11.41
CA GLY A 142 12.10 -2.27 -12.83
C GLY A 142 12.44 -0.83 -13.19
N ASP A 143 11.82 -0.34 -14.26
CA ASP A 143 12.08 0.98 -14.85
C ASP A 143 10.90 1.97 -14.69
N GLN A 144 9.78 1.51 -14.13
CA GLN A 144 8.56 2.31 -13.94
C GLN A 144 8.08 2.24 -12.48
N TRP A 145 7.45 3.34 -12.04
CA TRP A 145 6.80 3.39 -10.75
C TRP A 145 5.75 2.27 -10.64
N GLY A 146 5.82 1.49 -9.56
CA GLY A 146 5.03 0.29 -9.40
C GLY A 146 4.53 0.04 -7.98
N ALA A 147 4.10 -1.19 -7.73
CA ALA A 147 3.54 -1.60 -6.44
C ALA A 147 4.53 -1.45 -5.28
N ALA A 148 5.82 -1.71 -5.51
CA ALA A 148 6.88 -1.52 -4.53
C ALA A 148 6.99 -0.04 -4.11
N ASP A 149 7.03 0.86 -5.10
CA ASP A 149 7.09 2.30 -4.88
C ASP A 149 5.82 2.80 -4.17
N CYS A 150 4.66 2.31 -4.58
CA CYS A 150 3.39 2.64 -3.94
C CYS A 150 3.41 2.31 -2.45
N ALA A 151 3.82 1.10 -2.09
CA ALA A 151 3.82 0.64 -0.70
C ALA A 151 4.76 1.46 0.18
N VAL A 152 6.01 1.67 -0.26
CA VAL A 152 7.00 2.44 0.49
C VAL A 152 6.58 3.91 0.59
N SER A 153 6.18 4.51 -0.53
CA SER A 153 5.78 5.92 -0.58
C SER A 153 4.54 6.20 0.27
N ALA A 154 3.56 5.30 0.31
CA ALA A 154 2.37 5.46 1.12
C ALA A 154 2.71 5.57 2.61
N TYR A 155 3.60 4.70 3.12
CA TYR A 155 4.03 4.77 4.52
C TYR A 155 4.87 6.01 4.83
N LEU A 156 5.79 6.39 3.94
CA LEU A 156 6.59 7.59 4.13
C LEU A 156 5.74 8.86 4.10
N ALA A 157 4.73 8.93 3.22
CA ALA A 157 3.82 10.06 3.14
C ALA A 157 2.91 10.21 4.37
N TYR A 158 2.79 9.21 5.22
CA TYR A 158 2.12 9.33 6.52
C TYR A 158 2.96 10.05 7.56
N LEU A 159 4.31 10.14 7.42
CA LEU A 159 5.18 10.79 8.40
C LEU A 159 4.73 12.23 8.71
N PRO A 160 4.56 13.14 7.76
CA PRO A 160 4.12 14.50 8.07
C PRO A 160 2.68 14.58 8.61
N ILE A 161 1.87 13.54 8.40
CA ILE A 161 0.48 13.49 8.88
C ILE A 161 0.42 13.04 10.34
N PHE A 162 1.12 11.97 10.70
CA PHE A 162 1.07 11.38 12.03
C PHE A 162 2.18 11.87 12.97
N PHE A 163 3.28 12.34 12.40
CA PHE A 163 4.47 12.80 13.13
C PHE A 163 4.98 14.15 12.58
N PRO A 164 4.16 15.21 12.64
CA PRO A 164 4.50 16.50 12.04
C PRO A 164 5.75 17.17 12.66
N GLN A 165 6.17 16.71 13.85
CA GLN A 165 7.36 17.22 14.55
C GLN A 165 8.64 16.43 14.21
N GLU A 166 8.55 15.38 13.39
CA GLU A 166 9.71 14.58 13.03
C GLU A 166 10.64 15.37 12.10
N ASP A 167 11.90 15.46 12.49
CA ASP A 167 12.90 16.10 11.64
C ASP A 167 13.36 15.14 10.54
N LEU A 168 12.91 15.43 9.32
CA LEU A 168 13.30 14.70 8.12
C LEU A 168 14.46 15.35 7.36
N SER A 169 15.07 16.42 7.90
CA SER A 169 16.19 17.13 7.24
C SER A 169 17.41 16.23 6.96
N PRO A 170 17.70 15.19 7.79
CA PRO A 170 18.79 14.25 7.48
C PRO A 170 18.49 13.31 6.30
N TYR A 171 17.24 13.28 5.78
CA TYR A 171 16.77 12.30 4.78
C TYR A 171 16.23 12.99 3.51
N PRO A 172 17.09 13.66 2.70
CA PRO A 172 16.62 14.48 1.57
C PRO A 172 15.93 13.69 0.45
N ALA A 173 16.33 12.44 0.19
CA ALA A 173 15.66 11.61 -0.80
C ALA A 173 14.25 11.22 -0.34
N ILE A 174 14.07 10.90 0.95
CA ILE A 174 12.76 10.63 1.56
C ILE A 174 11.87 11.87 1.49
N GLN A 175 12.38 13.05 1.84
CA GLN A 175 11.62 14.30 1.72
C GLN A 175 11.16 14.56 0.27
N THR A 176 12.05 14.29 -0.70
CA THR A 176 11.72 14.45 -2.12
C THR A 176 10.63 13.48 -2.54
N LEU A 177 10.72 12.21 -2.13
CA LEU A 177 9.71 11.21 -2.40
C LEU A 177 8.35 11.57 -1.78
N ILE A 178 8.33 12.04 -0.53
CA ILE A 178 7.10 12.48 0.14
C ILE A 178 6.44 13.61 -0.64
N ARG A 179 7.20 14.65 -1.00
CA ARG A 179 6.68 15.78 -1.80
C ARG A 179 6.13 15.33 -3.15
N ALA A 180 6.88 14.49 -3.87
CA ALA A 180 6.45 13.95 -5.15
C ALA A 180 5.17 13.11 -5.01
N THR A 181 5.06 12.29 -3.98
CA THR A 181 3.87 11.49 -3.67
C THR A 181 2.64 12.38 -3.42
N GLN A 182 2.77 13.41 -2.59
CA GLN A 182 1.69 14.33 -2.26
C GLN A 182 1.23 15.20 -3.44
N GLN A 183 2.03 15.32 -4.49
CA GLN A 183 1.68 16.03 -5.71
C GLN A 183 0.99 15.16 -6.76
N ARG A 184 0.98 13.82 -6.60
CA ARG A 184 0.33 12.92 -7.55
C ARG A 184 -1.19 13.08 -7.51
N PRO A 185 -1.87 13.30 -8.64
CA PRO A 185 -3.32 13.49 -8.66
C PRO A 185 -4.09 12.32 -8.06
N ALA A 186 -3.69 11.08 -8.40
CA ALA A 186 -4.33 9.88 -7.87
C ALA A 186 -4.18 9.75 -6.35
N TYR A 187 -3.00 10.09 -5.79
CA TYR A 187 -2.78 10.12 -4.34
C TYR A 187 -3.68 11.16 -3.67
N ARG A 188 -3.70 12.39 -4.20
CA ARG A 188 -4.51 13.50 -3.67
C ARG A 188 -6.00 13.14 -3.64
N LYS A 189 -6.52 12.61 -4.76
CA LYS A 189 -7.90 12.12 -4.87
C LYS A 189 -8.24 11.11 -3.76
N VAL A 190 -7.37 10.11 -3.55
CA VAL A 190 -7.60 9.06 -2.56
C VAL A 190 -7.51 9.57 -1.12
N MET A 191 -6.62 10.53 -0.87
CA MET A 191 -6.43 11.12 0.47
C MET A 191 -7.38 12.28 0.78
N GLY A 192 -8.23 12.70 -0.18
CA GLY A 192 -9.15 13.83 0.00
C GLY A 192 -8.41 15.16 0.17
N MET A 193 -7.37 15.38 -0.64
CA MET A 193 -6.52 16.58 -0.60
C MET A 193 -6.83 17.56 -1.75
N ASP A 194 -7.92 17.37 -2.46
CA ASP A 194 -8.39 18.23 -3.56
C ASP A 194 -9.20 19.43 -3.05
#